data_8865e2cafe55372fa33c5490d6e6d79c
#
_entry.id   8865e2cafe55372fa33c5490d6e6d79c
#
_cell.length_a   1.000
_cell.length_b   1.000
_cell.length_c   1.000
_cell.angle_alpha   90.00
_cell.angle_beta   90.00
_cell.angle_gamma   90.00
#
_symmetry.space_group_name_H-M   'P 1'
#
loop_
_entity.id
_entity.type
_entity.pdbx_description
1 polymer ?
#
loop_
_entity_poly.entity_id
_entity_poly.type
_entity_poly.pdbx_seq_one_letter_code
_entity_poly.pdbx_strand_id
1 'polypeptide(L)'
;MKHIIILGDGMADHPVSRLGNKTLLQFADTPYMDMLARKGRTGRLMTIPDGFLPGSEVANSTILGYDQNKVYEGRGPLEAASIGYDMEPEDFALRLNVICVGDGKIVTHNGGNLSTENGTVLTNYLNEKLGNEDIKFIPGIQYRHLLIVKRASKHIVCAPPHDHPGEEWQGLLIKPEKGWEDKREPIMGFDGKPTGESRMTAQETADLLNSLIIKSKDLLEAHPYNKAKKENGERMANLIWPWGGGYRPSMKTLMEKYPQVKSGSCISAVDLIKGIGKYAGLDVISVPRATGLANTNYEGKVAAAITALYNQDFVFVHFEASDEAGHDGNLELKLKTIENLDHRVVEPIYNEVKQWDEPVAIAVMPDHPTPVEVRTHVKEPVPFLVWYNRIEPDSVQTYDEVSCVSGDYGMLHLTEFMDKFMEI
;
A
#
# COMPACT_ATOMS: atom_id res chain seq x y z
N MET A 1 9.27 -1.89 26.65
CA MET A 1 8.13 -1.03 26.26
C MET A 1 7.53 -1.59 24.98
N LYS A 2 6.22 -1.58 24.84
CA LYS A 2 5.51 -1.98 23.62
C LYS A 2 5.18 -0.75 22.79
N HIS A 3 5.00 -0.93 21.47
CA HIS A 3 4.78 0.18 20.55
C HIS A 3 3.58 -0.11 19.64
N ILE A 4 2.72 0.89 19.44
CA ILE A 4 1.63 0.82 18.46
C ILE A 4 1.60 2.08 17.60
N ILE A 5 1.52 1.88 16.28
CA ILE A 5 1.22 2.95 15.33
C ILE A 5 -0.22 2.78 14.86
N ILE A 6 -1.04 3.79 15.10
CA ILE A 6 -2.42 3.90 14.60
C ILE A 6 -2.39 4.82 13.39
N LEU A 7 -2.64 4.27 12.23
CA LEU A 7 -2.54 5.00 10.97
C LEU A 7 -3.92 5.23 10.34
N GLY A 8 -4.26 6.50 10.15
CA GLY A 8 -5.41 6.94 9.36
C GLY A 8 -4.97 7.37 7.97
N ASP A 9 -5.10 6.47 6.99
CA ASP A 9 -4.66 6.70 5.62
C ASP A 9 -5.33 7.94 5.02
N GLY A 10 -4.55 8.79 4.37
CA GLY A 10 -5.03 10.00 3.72
C GLY A 10 -5.73 11.01 4.63
N MET A 11 -5.59 10.88 5.97
CA MET A 11 -6.36 11.65 6.95
C MET A 11 -6.08 13.17 6.90
N ALA A 12 -4.84 13.57 6.60
CA ALA A 12 -4.48 14.98 6.47
C ALA A 12 -5.14 15.63 5.24
N ASP A 13 -5.37 16.94 5.35
CA ASP A 13 -6.09 17.71 4.31
C ASP A 13 -5.64 19.18 4.26
N HIS A 14 -6.02 19.85 3.21
CA HIS A 14 -5.87 21.30 3.07
C HIS A 14 -6.96 22.05 3.86
N PRO A 15 -6.74 23.35 4.17
CA PRO A 15 -7.81 24.19 4.70
C PRO A 15 -8.97 24.30 3.73
N VAL A 16 -10.19 23.99 4.19
CA VAL A 16 -11.42 23.99 3.39
C VAL A 16 -12.24 25.25 3.69
N SER A 17 -12.62 26.00 2.67
CA SER A 17 -13.35 27.26 2.84
C SER A 17 -14.70 27.08 3.56
N ARG A 18 -15.43 26.00 3.29
CA ARG A 18 -16.69 25.64 3.96
C ARG A 18 -16.54 25.36 5.46
N LEU A 19 -15.33 25.07 5.92
CA LEU A 19 -14.99 24.84 7.32
C LEU A 19 -14.34 26.07 7.98
N GLY A 20 -14.50 27.25 7.37
CA GLY A 20 -13.89 28.49 7.86
C GLY A 20 -12.37 28.53 7.69
N ASN A 21 -11.86 27.94 6.61
CA ASN A 21 -10.43 27.76 6.30
C ASN A 21 -9.68 26.95 7.36
N LYS A 22 -10.34 25.98 7.97
CA LYS A 22 -9.71 24.95 8.81
C LYS A 22 -9.46 23.69 7.98
N THR A 23 -8.42 22.94 8.37
CA THR A 23 -8.24 21.57 7.90
C THR A 23 -9.31 20.65 8.50
N LEU A 24 -9.42 19.44 8.00
CA LEU A 24 -10.39 18.50 8.55
C LEU A 24 -10.02 18.07 9.96
N LEU A 25 -8.72 17.90 10.26
CA LEU A 25 -8.25 17.61 11.63
C LEU A 25 -8.53 18.77 12.60
N GLN A 26 -8.42 20.01 12.15
CA GLN A 26 -8.79 21.18 12.98
C GLN A 26 -10.29 21.31 13.24
N PHE A 27 -11.13 20.69 12.42
CA PHE A 27 -12.58 20.84 12.47
C PHE A 27 -13.29 19.64 13.11
N ALA A 28 -12.77 18.43 12.90
CA ALA A 28 -13.35 17.20 13.41
C ALA A 28 -13.36 17.15 14.95
N ASP A 29 -14.34 16.47 15.52
CA ASP A 29 -14.40 16.19 16.95
C ASP A 29 -13.47 15.01 17.29
N THR A 30 -12.24 15.33 17.72
CA THR A 30 -11.17 14.35 18.00
C THR A 30 -10.57 14.53 19.40
N PRO A 31 -11.40 14.44 20.47
CA PRO A 31 -10.96 14.74 21.82
C PRO A 31 -9.83 13.85 22.35
N TYR A 32 -9.73 12.59 21.88
CA TYR A 32 -8.68 11.67 22.32
C TYR A 32 -7.35 11.92 21.61
N MET A 33 -7.33 12.20 20.32
CA MET A 33 -6.12 12.63 19.62
C MET A 33 -5.60 13.95 20.22
N ASP A 34 -6.46 14.92 20.46
CA ASP A 34 -6.10 16.17 21.13
C ASP A 34 -5.57 15.97 22.55
N MET A 35 -6.19 15.07 23.31
CA MET A 35 -5.72 14.74 24.65
C MET A 35 -4.35 14.07 24.62
N LEU A 36 -4.11 13.17 23.65
CA LEU A 36 -2.81 12.51 23.48
C LEU A 36 -1.73 13.51 23.00
N ALA A 37 -2.07 14.45 22.10
CA ALA A 37 -1.16 15.53 21.71
C ALA A 37 -0.77 16.39 22.94
N ARG A 38 -1.76 16.83 23.72
CA ARG A 38 -1.57 17.63 24.94
C ARG A 38 -0.72 16.96 26.03
N LYS A 39 -0.76 15.63 26.10
CA LYS A 39 -0.04 14.80 27.06
C LYS A 39 1.20 14.11 26.48
N GLY A 40 1.47 14.32 25.22
CA GLY A 40 2.53 13.71 24.48
C GLY A 40 3.45 14.70 23.80
N ARG A 41 4.08 14.27 22.74
CA ARG A 41 4.91 15.12 21.86
C ARG A 41 4.44 14.95 20.43
N THR A 42 4.56 16.02 19.67
CA THR A 42 4.12 16.09 18.29
C THR A 42 5.24 16.52 17.36
N GLY A 43 4.98 16.35 16.08
CA GLY A 43 5.86 16.79 15.00
C GLY A 43 5.23 16.60 13.65
N ARG A 44 6.03 16.75 12.61
CA ARG A 44 5.63 16.48 11.23
C ARG A 44 6.63 15.55 10.57
N LEU A 45 6.14 14.71 9.68
CA LEU A 45 6.97 13.77 8.91
C LEU A 45 6.76 13.99 7.41
N MET A 46 7.85 14.11 6.65
CA MET A 46 7.83 13.99 5.20
C MET A 46 7.89 12.50 4.85
N THR A 47 6.73 11.91 4.59
CA THR A 47 6.57 10.48 4.31
C THR A 47 6.94 10.09 2.89
N ILE A 48 6.89 11.05 1.96
CA ILE A 48 7.20 10.85 0.54
C ILE A 48 8.56 11.48 0.22
N PRO A 49 9.63 10.70 0.07
CA PRO A 49 10.96 11.23 -0.27
C PRO A 49 11.00 11.88 -1.64
N ASP A 50 12.05 12.66 -1.91
CA ASP A 50 12.27 13.24 -3.24
C ASP A 50 12.49 12.15 -4.29
N GLY A 51 11.93 12.38 -5.47
CA GLY A 51 11.97 11.43 -6.57
C GLY A 51 10.83 10.41 -6.61
N PHE A 52 10.02 10.32 -5.54
CA PHE A 52 8.87 9.42 -5.50
C PHE A 52 7.55 10.16 -5.71
N LEU A 53 6.60 9.50 -6.37
CA LEU A 53 5.22 9.93 -6.43
C LEU A 53 4.52 9.63 -5.10
N PRO A 54 3.55 10.46 -4.67
CA PRO A 54 2.76 10.17 -3.50
C PRO A 54 1.97 8.86 -3.64
N GLY A 55 2.08 8.00 -2.63
CA GLY A 55 1.37 6.72 -2.59
C GLY A 55 1.59 6.01 -1.27
N SER A 56 0.58 5.23 -0.86
CA SER A 56 0.57 4.54 0.44
C SER A 56 1.73 3.55 0.57
N GLU A 57 2.20 2.92 -0.53
CA GLU A 57 3.36 2.02 -0.50
C GLU A 57 4.65 2.72 -0.10
N VAL A 58 4.85 3.94 -0.60
CA VAL A 58 6.03 4.76 -0.28
C VAL A 58 5.92 5.30 1.14
N ALA A 59 4.79 5.89 1.47
CA ALA A 59 4.55 6.54 2.75
C ALA A 59 4.60 5.57 3.93
N ASN A 60 3.84 4.45 3.85
CA ASN A 60 3.81 3.47 4.94
C ASN A 60 5.15 2.76 5.15
N SER A 61 5.88 2.47 4.06
CA SER A 61 7.23 1.92 4.20
C SER A 61 8.19 2.93 4.85
N THR A 62 8.08 4.21 4.53
CA THR A 62 8.86 5.30 5.17
C THR A 62 8.52 5.40 6.67
N ILE A 63 7.25 5.36 7.04
CA ILE A 63 6.80 5.36 8.44
C ILE A 63 7.38 4.18 9.21
N LEU A 64 7.44 2.99 8.61
CA LEU A 64 8.05 1.80 9.19
C LEU A 64 9.60 1.85 9.18
N GLY A 65 10.20 2.97 8.82
CA GLY A 65 11.64 3.20 8.91
C GLY A 65 12.44 2.64 7.72
N TYR A 66 11.84 2.47 6.56
CA TYR A 66 12.54 2.02 5.36
C TYR A 66 12.87 3.17 4.41
N ASP A 67 14.13 3.26 3.99
CA ASP A 67 14.59 4.22 2.99
C ASP A 67 14.17 3.73 1.59
N GLN A 68 13.19 4.42 1.00
CA GLN A 68 12.61 4.04 -0.28
C GLN A 68 13.64 4.00 -1.43
N ASN A 69 14.66 4.84 -1.37
CA ASN A 69 15.73 4.81 -2.36
C ASN A 69 16.52 3.49 -2.38
N LYS A 70 16.39 2.69 -1.31
CA LYS A 70 17.10 1.40 -1.17
C LYS A 70 16.21 0.19 -1.30
N VAL A 71 14.90 0.32 -0.97
CA VAL A 71 14.03 -0.85 -0.84
C VAL A 71 12.86 -0.87 -1.81
N TYR A 72 12.51 0.25 -2.43
CA TYR A 72 11.36 0.31 -3.32
C TYR A 72 11.63 -0.44 -4.63
N GLU A 73 10.83 -1.44 -4.91
CA GLU A 73 10.94 -2.28 -6.12
C GLU A 73 9.66 -2.27 -6.97
N GLY A 74 8.61 -1.57 -6.55
CA GLY A 74 7.32 -1.54 -7.24
C GLY A 74 6.19 -2.23 -6.48
N ARG A 75 4.98 -2.20 -7.05
CA ARG A 75 3.76 -2.77 -6.42
C ARG A 75 3.68 -4.29 -6.51
N GLY A 76 4.13 -4.88 -7.62
CA GLY A 76 4.02 -6.31 -7.86
C GLY A 76 4.57 -7.18 -6.71
N PRO A 77 5.79 -6.94 -6.22
CA PRO A 77 6.34 -7.67 -5.08
C PRO A 77 5.51 -7.56 -3.81
N LEU A 78 4.97 -6.39 -3.51
CA LEU A 78 4.14 -6.17 -2.32
C LEU A 78 2.82 -6.95 -2.42
N GLU A 79 2.20 -6.97 -3.59
CA GLU A 79 1.00 -7.77 -3.83
C GLU A 79 1.30 -9.27 -3.79
N ALA A 80 2.48 -9.71 -4.28
CA ALA A 80 2.94 -11.09 -4.16
C ALA A 80 3.02 -11.54 -2.69
N ALA A 81 3.68 -10.74 -1.85
CA ALA A 81 3.78 -11.02 -0.43
C ALA A 81 2.41 -11.05 0.27
N SER A 82 1.50 -10.14 -0.10
CA SER A 82 0.14 -10.05 0.47
C SER A 82 -0.68 -11.32 0.26
N ILE A 83 -0.58 -11.95 -0.91
CA ILE A 83 -1.29 -13.21 -1.21
C ILE A 83 -0.53 -14.46 -0.73
N GLY A 84 0.60 -14.28 -0.05
CA GLY A 84 1.41 -15.38 0.49
C GLY A 84 2.36 -16.03 -0.51
N TYR A 85 2.65 -15.36 -1.63
CA TYR A 85 3.68 -15.84 -2.56
C TYR A 85 5.06 -15.37 -2.09
N ASP A 86 5.87 -16.29 -1.66
CA ASP A 86 7.28 -16.04 -1.31
C ASP A 86 8.12 -15.99 -2.59
N MET A 87 8.59 -14.79 -2.94
CA MET A 87 9.40 -14.59 -4.14
C MET A 87 10.80 -15.15 -3.96
N GLU A 88 11.24 -15.92 -4.96
CA GLU A 88 12.62 -16.38 -5.09
C GLU A 88 13.52 -15.28 -5.70
N PRO A 89 14.85 -15.38 -5.59
CA PRO A 89 15.78 -14.38 -6.12
C PRO A 89 15.63 -14.10 -7.61
N GLU A 90 15.27 -15.09 -8.41
CA GLU A 90 15.05 -14.97 -9.85
C GLU A 90 13.69 -14.38 -10.23
N ASP A 91 12.73 -14.33 -9.31
CA ASP A 91 11.37 -13.86 -9.61
C ASP A 91 11.33 -12.37 -9.92
N PHE A 92 10.50 -12.04 -10.89
CA PHE A 92 10.05 -10.68 -11.20
C PHE A 92 8.53 -10.70 -11.11
N ALA A 93 7.97 -9.96 -10.17
CA ALA A 93 6.54 -9.90 -9.91
C ALA A 93 5.93 -8.65 -10.53
N LEU A 94 4.86 -8.83 -11.32
CA LEU A 94 4.08 -7.73 -11.91
C LEU A 94 2.64 -7.83 -11.42
N ARG A 95 2.05 -6.70 -11.09
CA ARG A 95 0.61 -6.60 -11.03
C ARG A 95 0.02 -6.89 -12.40
N LEU A 96 -1.00 -7.72 -12.45
CA LEU A 96 -1.67 -8.13 -13.67
C LEU A 96 -3.14 -7.73 -13.62
N ASN A 97 -3.54 -6.77 -14.44
CA ASN A 97 -4.96 -6.50 -14.63
C ASN A 97 -5.50 -7.35 -15.78
N VAL A 98 -6.74 -7.85 -15.65
CA VAL A 98 -7.52 -8.27 -16.80
C VAL A 98 -8.44 -7.12 -17.17
N ILE A 99 -8.23 -6.54 -18.35
CA ILE A 99 -8.89 -5.31 -18.81
C ILE A 99 -9.90 -5.60 -19.92
N CYS A 100 -10.75 -4.60 -20.22
CA CYS A 100 -11.63 -4.62 -21.37
C CYS A 100 -11.05 -3.75 -22.49
N VAL A 101 -10.85 -4.33 -23.66
CA VAL A 101 -10.50 -3.59 -24.89
C VAL A 101 -11.56 -3.80 -25.97
N GLY A 102 -11.81 -2.76 -26.76
CA GLY A 102 -12.73 -2.78 -27.91
C GLY A 102 -12.30 -1.74 -28.94
N ASP A 103 -12.47 -2.03 -30.22
CA ASP A 103 -12.08 -1.18 -31.34
C ASP A 103 -10.62 -0.66 -31.25
N GLY A 104 -9.71 -1.52 -30.77
CA GLY A 104 -8.29 -1.20 -30.58
C GLY A 104 -7.97 -0.35 -29.35
N LYS A 105 -8.96 0.03 -28.53
CA LYS A 105 -8.80 0.96 -27.40
C LYS A 105 -9.05 0.29 -26.05
N ILE A 106 -8.45 0.84 -25.00
CA ILE A 106 -8.78 0.48 -23.60
C ILE A 106 -10.16 1.05 -23.27
N VAL A 107 -11.12 0.16 -23.02
CA VAL A 107 -12.50 0.53 -22.65
C VAL A 107 -12.61 0.71 -21.13
N THR A 108 -12.09 -0.27 -20.37
CA THR A 108 -11.99 -0.17 -18.91
C THR A 108 -10.79 -0.97 -18.39
N HIS A 109 -10.17 -0.47 -17.34
CA HIS A 109 -9.06 -1.14 -16.66
C HIS A 109 -9.51 -2.29 -15.74
N ASN A 110 -10.82 -2.45 -15.50
CA ASN A 110 -11.41 -3.39 -14.53
C ASN A 110 -12.16 -4.57 -15.17
N GLY A 111 -11.88 -4.84 -16.46
CA GLY A 111 -12.45 -5.98 -17.17
C GLY A 111 -14.00 -5.95 -17.25
N GLY A 112 -14.61 -4.75 -17.30
CA GLY A 112 -16.07 -4.61 -17.30
C GLY A 112 -16.72 -4.99 -15.96
N ASN A 113 -16.11 -4.64 -14.84
CA ASN A 113 -16.49 -5.00 -13.48
C ASN A 113 -16.39 -6.53 -13.21
N LEU A 114 -15.25 -7.09 -13.55
CA LEU A 114 -14.95 -8.50 -13.36
C LEU A 114 -15.07 -8.88 -11.87
N SER A 115 -15.87 -9.92 -11.56
CA SER A 115 -15.96 -10.46 -10.21
C SER A 115 -14.72 -11.28 -9.84
N THR A 116 -14.45 -11.45 -8.56
CA THR A 116 -13.32 -12.28 -8.08
C THR A 116 -13.42 -13.71 -8.58
N GLU A 117 -14.61 -14.31 -8.57
CA GLU A 117 -14.84 -15.67 -9.06
C GLU A 117 -14.46 -15.81 -10.54
N ASN A 118 -15.01 -14.94 -11.39
CA ASN A 118 -14.72 -14.97 -12.82
C ASN A 118 -13.27 -14.59 -13.13
N GLY A 119 -12.69 -13.66 -12.38
CA GLY A 119 -11.28 -13.31 -12.47
C GLY A 119 -10.38 -14.50 -12.17
N THR A 120 -10.71 -15.27 -11.13
CA THR A 120 -10.00 -16.51 -10.78
C THR A 120 -10.09 -17.54 -11.90
N VAL A 121 -11.27 -17.74 -12.47
CA VAL A 121 -11.46 -18.68 -13.59
C VAL A 121 -10.61 -18.28 -14.80
N LEU A 122 -10.65 -17.02 -15.21
CA LEU A 122 -9.88 -16.52 -16.36
C LEU A 122 -8.37 -16.60 -16.11
N THR A 123 -7.91 -16.26 -14.92
CA THR A 123 -6.48 -16.31 -14.58
C THR A 123 -5.95 -17.73 -14.52
N ASN A 124 -6.70 -18.67 -13.95
CA ASN A 124 -6.33 -20.08 -13.97
C ASN A 124 -6.28 -20.65 -15.40
N TYR A 125 -7.23 -20.24 -16.25
CA TYR A 125 -7.22 -20.61 -17.67
C TYR A 125 -5.97 -20.06 -18.37
N LEU A 126 -5.59 -18.82 -18.12
CA LEU A 126 -4.35 -18.24 -18.66
C LEU A 126 -3.12 -18.99 -18.16
N ASN A 127 -3.09 -19.36 -16.86
CA ASN A 127 -1.99 -20.14 -16.31
C ASN A 127 -1.87 -21.52 -16.96
N GLU A 128 -2.99 -22.19 -17.26
CA GLU A 128 -3.01 -23.45 -18.01
C GLU A 128 -2.48 -23.31 -19.44
N LYS A 129 -2.80 -22.20 -20.13
CA LYS A 129 -2.46 -22.02 -21.55
C LYS A 129 -1.12 -21.36 -21.80
N LEU A 130 -0.67 -20.47 -20.94
CA LEU A 130 0.52 -19.63 -21.11
C LEU A 130 1.56 -19.83 -20.00
N GLY A 131 1.15 -20.40 -18.87
CA GLY A 131 2.04 -20.66 -17.73
C GLY A 131 3.00 -21.82 -17.98
N ASN A 132 4.15 -21.77 -17.31
CA ASN A 132 5.18 -22.83 -17.31
C ASN A 132 6.06 -22.70 -16.06
N GLU A 133 7.25 -23.31 -16.04
CA GLU A 133 8.18 -23.24 -14.90
C GLU A 133 8.70 -21.82 -14.61
N ASP A 134 8.76 -20.97 -15.64
CA ASP A 134 9.26 -19.60 -15.57
C ASP A 134 8.17 -18.54 -15.53
N ILE A 135 6.92 -18.89 -15.85
CA ILE A 135 5.80 -17.96 -15.97
C ILE A 135 4.61 -18.49 -15.18
N LYS A 136 4.13 -17.73 -14.19
CA LYS A 136 2.96 -18.08 -13.39
C LYS A 136 1.95 -16.95 -13.36
N PHE A 137 0.70 -17.29 -13.64
CA PHE A 137 -0.45 -16.41 -13.45
C PHE A 137 -1.15 -16.80 -12.15
N ILE A 138 -1.22 -15.89 -11.18
CA ILE A 138 -1.76 -16.16 -9.85
C ILE A 138 -3.02 -15.32 -9.65
N PRO A 139 -4.17 -15.95 -9.35
CA PRO A 139 -5.41 -15.23 -9.10
C PRO A 139 -5.32 -14.32 -7.89
N GLY A 140 -5.90 -13.12 -8.02
CA GLY A 140 -6.11 -12.16 -6.94
C GLY A 140 -7.59 -11.79 -6.84
N ILE A 141 -7.88 -10.53 -6.53
CA ILE A 141 -9.24 -10.04 -6.30
C ILE A 141 -9.76 -9.31 -7.54
N GLN A 142 -10.98 -9.69 -8.00
CA GLN A 142 -11.65 -9.08 -9.14
C GLN A 142 -10.78 -9.14 -10.41
N TYR A 143 -10.42 -7.99 -10.95
CA TYR A 143 -9.60 -7.83 -12.16
C TYR A 143 -8.10 -7.76 -11.87
N ARG A 144 -7.70 -7.77 -10.58
CA ARG A 144 -6.32 -7.63 -10.11
C ARG A 144 -5.74 -8.98 -9.77
N HIS A 145 -4.71 -9.36 -10.47
CA HIS A 145 -4.00 -10.63 -10.36
C HIS A 145 -2.50 -10.37 -10.31
N LEU A 146 -1.71 -11.43 -10.24
CA LEU A 146 -0.26 -11.37 -10.23
C LEU A 146 0.31 -12.18 -11.39
N LEU A 147 1.36 -11.66 -12.03
CA LEU A 147 2.18 -12.36 -12.99
C LEU A 147 3.60 -12.45 -12.43
N ILE A 148 4.10 -13.68 -12.32
CA ILE A 148 5.51 -13.92 -11.98
C ILE A 148 6.23 -14.38 -13.23
N VAL A 149 7.37 -13.75 -13.54
CA VAL A 149 8.25 -14.13 -14.63
C VAL A 149 9.65 -14.28 -14.09
N LYS A 150 10.22 -15.47 -14.18
CA LYS A 150 11.58 -15.71 -13.73
C LYS A 150 12.60 -15.01 -14.63
N ARG A 151 13.64 -14.52 -14.02
CA ARG A 151 14.79 -13.88 -14.69
C ARG A 151 14.46 -12.66 -15.56
N ALA A 152 13.24 -12.13 -15.50
CA ALA A 152 12.89 -10.91 -16.22
C ALA A 152 13.62 -9.69 -15.66
N SER A 153 13.87 -8.68 -16.51
CA SER A 153 14.46 -7.41 -16.14
C SER A 153 13.40 -6.42 -15.66
N LYS A 154 13.68 -5.67 -14.61
CA LYS A 154 12.81 -4.58 -14.14
C LYS A 154 12.95 -3.29 -14.97
N HIS A 155 13.97 -3.20 -15.81
CA HIS A 155 14.25 -2.03 -16.65
C HIS A 155 13.34 -1.97 -17.87
N ILE A 156 12.04 -2.02 -17.63
CA ILE A 156 10.97 -1.91 -18.63
C ILE A 156 10.02 -0.77 -18.27
N VAL A 157 9.42 -0.17 -19.28
CA VAL A 157 8.41 0.89 -19.13
C VAL A 157 7.04 0.29 -19.39
N CYS A 158 6.21 0.29 -18.37
CA CYS A 158 4.82 -0.18 -18.41
C CYS A 158 3.88 0.99 -18.10
N ALA A 159 2.81 1.13 -18.86
CA ALA A 159 1.77 2.13 -18.63
C ALA A 159 0.67 1.55 -17.72
N PRO A 160 0.31 2.21 -16.59
CA PRO A 160 -0.84 1.79 -15.77
C PRO A 160 -2.15 1.93 -16.59
N PRO A 161 -2.99 0.88 -16.70
CA PRO A 161 -4.11 0.90 -17.64
C PRO A 161 -5.24 1.85 -17.25
N HIS A 162 -5.30 2.27 -15.98
CA HIS A 162 -6.30 3.23 -15.48
C HIS A 162 -6.01 4.68 -15.88
N ASP A 163 -4.77 4.99 -16.28
CA ASP A 163 -4.35 6.32 -16.73
C ASP A 163 -4.62 6.55 -18.23
N HIS A 164 -4.97 5.48 -18.97
CA HIS A 164 -5.09 5.50 -20.44
C HIS A 164 -6.46 5.07 -20.99
N PRO A 165 -7.59 5.46 -20.37
CA PRO A 165 -8.91 5.10 -20.89
C PRO A 165 -9.14 5.76 -22.26
N GLY A 166 -9.61 4.96 -23.25
CA GLY A 166 -9.88 5.42 -24.61
C GLY A 166 -8.67 5.50 -25.53
N GLU A 167 -7.46 5.23 -25.05
CA GLU A 167 -6.25 5.19 -25.87
C GLU A 167 -6.07 3.84 -26.57
N GLU A 168 -5.31 3.86 -27.67
CA GLU A 168 -4.95 2.64 -28.42
C GLU A 168 -3.96 1.80 -27.61
N TRP A 169 -4.37 0.60 -27.20
CA TRP A 169 -3.55 -0.25 -26.34
C TRP A 169 -2.26 -0.73 -26.99
N GLN A 170 -2.22 -0.90 -28.33
CA GLN A 170 -1.01 -1.31 -29.05
C GLN A 170 0.10 -0.28 -28.94
N GLY A 171 -0.24 1.02 -28.86
CA GLY A 171 0.74 2.11 -28.66
C GLY A 171 1.39 2.12 -27.28
N LEU A 172 0.73 1.48 -26.31
CA LEU A 172 1.13 1.41 -24.90
C LEU A 172 1.83 0.11 -24.52
N LEU A 173 2.14 -0.77 -25.49
CA LEU A 173 2.90 -1.98 -25.24
C LEU A 173 4.23 -1.69 -24.53
N ILE A 174 4.67 -2.66 -23.76
CA ILE A 174 5.87 -2.56 -22.91
C ILE A 174 7.11 -2.31 -23.76
N LYS A 175 7.95 -1.40 -23.30
CA LYS A 175 9.20 -1.02 -23.96
C LYS A 175 10.37 -1.19 -22.99
N PRO A 176 11.60 -1.48 -23.49
CA PRO A 176 12.77 -1.43 -22.65
C PRO A 176 13.01 0.01 -22.18
N GLU A 177 13.54 0.17 -20.97
CA GLU A 177 14.04 1.44 -20.49
C GLU A 177 15.27 1.85 -21.32
N LYS A 178 15.34 3.13 -21.68
CA LYS A 178 16.41 3.66 -22.53
C LYS A 178 17.78 3.43 -21.91
N GLY A 179 18.67 2.79 -22.64
CA GLY A 179 20.04 2.47 -22.24
C GLY A 179 20.16 1.15 -21.46
N TRP A 180 19.04 0.39 -21.33
CA TRP A 180 19.00 -0.95 -20.74
C TRP A 180 18.64 -2.06 -21.72
N GLU A 181 18.46 -1.74 -22.98
CA GLU A 181 17.95 -2.64 -24.02
C GLU A 181 18.68 -3.98 -24.06
N ASP A 182 20.01 -3.94 -24.03
CA ASP A 182 20.90 -5.11 -24.18
C ASP A 182 21.68 -5.47 -22.91
N LYS A 183 21.41 -4.79 -21.78
CA LYS A 183 22.11 -5.05 -20.53
C LYS A 183 21.46 -6.20 -19.77
N ARG A 184 22.30 -6.98 -19.08
CA ARG A 184 21.91 -8.03 -18.15
C ARG A 184 22.38 -7.69 -16.74
N GLU A 185 21.52 -7.86 -15.77
CA GLU A 185 21.88 -7.76 -14.37
C GLU A 185 22.12 -9.15 -13.77
N PRO A 186 23.08 -9.31 -12.83
CA PRO A 186 23.21 -10.54 -12.08
C PRO A 186 21.98 -10.75 -11.19
N ILE A 187 21.56 -11.99 -11.03
CA ILE A 187 20.58 -12.36 -10.01
C ILE A 187 21.29 -12.40 -8.65
N MET A 188 20.80 -11.63 -7.70
CA MET A 188 21.32 -11.55 -6.34
C MET A 188 20.57 -12.55 -5.45
N GLY A 189 21.29 -13.42 -4.76
CA GLY A 189 20.71 -14.32 -3.76
C GLY A 189 20.25 -13.59 -2.49
N PHE A 190 19.58 -14.30 -1.61
CA PHE A 190 19.13 -13.75 -0.32
C PHE A 190 20.27 -13.31 0.60
N ASP A 191 21.47 -13.82 0.38
CA ASP A 191 22.70 -13.43 1.11
C ASP A 191 23.36 -12.17 0.53
N GLY A 192 22.74 -11.55 -0.50
CA GLY A 192 23.24 -10.37 -1.19
C GLY A 192 24.42 -10.65 -2.14
N LYS A 193 24.71 -11.92 -2.48
CA LYS A 193 25.76 -12.29 -3.42
C LYS A 193 25.17 -12.73 -4.76
N PRO A 194 25.90 -12.54 -5.87
CA PRO A 194 25.48 -13.06 -7.17
C PRO A 194 25.32 -14.59 -7.14
N THR A 195 24.23 -15.09 -7.70
CA THR A 195 23.96 -16.55 -7.84
C THR A 195 24.80 -17.22 -8.93
N GLY A 196 25.42 -16.43 -9.80
CA GLY A 196 26.08 -16.90 -11.01
C GLY A 196 25.18 -16.85 -12.26
N GLU A 197 23.90 -16.61 -12.08
CA GLU A 197 22.92 -16.41 -13.16
C GLU A 197 22.68 -14.94 -13.44
N SER A 198 22.17 -14.64 -14.63
CA SER A 198 21.80 -13.28 -15.06
C SER A 198 20.34 -13.20 -15.48
N ARG A 199 19.76 -12.01 -15.35
CA ARG A 199 18.42 -11.71 -15.83
C ARG A 199 18.41 -11.58 -17.36
N MET A 200 17.24 -11.70 -17.96
CA MET A 200 16.98 -11.30 -19.34
C MET A 200 17.38 -9.83 -19.54
N THR A 201 17.66 -9.45 -20.78
CA THR A 201 17.74 -8.02 -21.13
C THR A 201 16.35 -7.38 -21.00
N ALA A 202 16.31 -6.05 -20.94
CA ALA A 202 15.05 -5.31 -20.95
C ALA A 202 14.27 -5.54 -22.25
N GLN A 203 14.95 -5.69 -23.40
CA GLN A 203 14.31 -5.98 -24.68
C GLN A 203 13.68 -7.39 -24.67
N GLU A 204 14.43 -8.41 -24.26
CA GLU A 204 13.89 -9.80 -24.15
C GLU A 204 12.67 -9.85 -23.23
N THR A 205 12.70 -9.11 -22.11
CA THR A 205 11.59 -9.04 -21.16
C THR A 205 10.38 -8.35 -21.78
N ALA A 206 10.55 -7.23 -22.46
CA ALA A 206 9.48 -6.51 -23.15
C ALA A 206 8.84 -7.38 -24.23
N ASP A 207 9.65 -8.06 -25.05
CA ASP A 207 9.15 -8.95 -26.12
C ASP A 207 8.35 -10.13 -25.54
N LEU A 208 8.83 -10.74 -24.46
CA LEU A 208 8.12 -11.82 -23.78
C LEU A 208 6.76 -11.35 -23.24
N LEU A 209 6.73 -10.26 -22.49
CA LEU A 209 5.51 -9.72 -21.89
C LEU A 209 4.51 -9.28 -22.97
N ASN A 210 4.96 -8.63 -24.03
CA ASN A 210 4.11 -8.24 -25.16
C ASN A 210 3.54 -9.46 -25.88
N SER A 211 4.33 -10.52 -26.03
CA SER A 211 3.83 -11.80 -26.58
C SER A 211 2.70 -12.39 -25.71
N LEU A 212 2.84 -12.33 -24.38
CA LEU A 212 1.78 -12.78 -23.45
C LEU A 212 0.52 -11.91 -23.57
N ILE A 213 0.67 -10.59 -23.63
CA ILE A 213 -0.45 -9.65 -23.82
C ILE A 213 -1.21 -9.99 -25.09
N ILE A 214 -0.54 -10.10 -26.23
CA ILE A 214 -1.15 -10.37 -27.53
C ILE A 214 -1.86 -11.72 -27.52
N LYS A 215 -1.19 -12.79 -27.06
CA LYS A 215 -1.77 -14.14 -27.00
C LYS A 215 -2.97 -14.23 -26.07
N SER A 216 -2.96 -13.47 -24.98
CA SER A 216 -4.07 -13.46 -24.02
C SER A 216 -5.38 -13.00 -24.64
N LYS A 217 -5.33 -12.08 -25.62
CA LYS A 217 -6.51 -11.54 -26.27
C LYS A 217 -7.29 -12.65 -26.98
N ASP A 218 -6.64 -13.43 -27.81
CA ASP A 218 -7.28 -14.50 -28.55
C ASP A 218 -7.83 -15.58 -27.60
N LEU A 219 -7.07 -15.95 -26.59
CA LEU A 219 -7.48 -16.93 -25.58
C LEU A 219 -8.68 -16.46 -24.78
N LEU A 220 -8.64 -15.23 -24.27
CA LEU A 220 -9.72 -14.68 -23.46
C LEU A 220 -10.99 -14.43 -24.29
N GLU A 221 -10.89 -13.96 -25.52
CA GLU A 221 -12.06 -13.80 -26.42
C GLU A 221 -12.69 -15.14 -26.80
N ALA A 222 -11.90 -16.21 -26.89
CA ALA A 222 -12.38 -17.56 -27.14
C ALA A 222 -12.99 -18.23 -25.90
N HIS A 223 -12.75 -17.73 -24.71
CA HIS A 223 -13.25 -18.31 -23.46
C HIS A 223 -14.78 -18.20 -23.34
N PRO A 224 -15.51 -19.24 -22.87
CA PRO A 224 -16.98 -19.25 -22.78
C PRO A 224 -17.56 -18.05 -22.04
N TYR A 225 -16.92 -17.59 -20.95
CA TYR A 225 -17.32 -16.39 -20.20
C TYR A 225 -17.41 -15.14 -21.08
N ASN A 226 -16.38 -14.86 -21.87
CA ASN A 226 -16.35 -13.68 -22.74
C ASN A 226 -17.22 -13.84 -23.99
N LYS A 227 -17.41 -15.06 -24.50
CA LYS A 227 -18.39 -15.32 -25.56
C LYS A 227 -19.80 -14.97 -25.12
N ALA A 228 -20.21 -15.42 -23.93
CA ALA A 228 -21.52 -15.09 -23.37
C ALA A 228 -21.67 -13.57 -23.15
N LYS A 229 -20.62 -12.90 -22.63
CA LYS A 229 -20.63 -11.43 -22.48
C LYS A 229 -20.83 -10.72 -23.82
N LYS A 230 -20.12 -11.15 -24.86
CA LYS A 230 -20.22 -10.60 -26.21
C LYS A 230 -21.63 -10.78 -26.81
N GLU A 231 -22.20 -11.98 -26.68
CA GLU A 231 -23.54 -12.29 -27.15
C GLU A 231 -24.61 -11.43 -26.47
N ASN A 232 -24.41 -11.09 -25.21
CA ASN A 232 -25.29 -10.21 -24.43
C ASN A 232 -25.03 -8.70 -24.65
N GLY A 233 -24.05 -8.32 -25.48
CA GLY A 233 -23.65 -6.94 -25.65
C GLY A 233 -22.97 -6.31 -24.43
N GLU A 234 -22.43 -7.14 -23.54
CA GLU A 234 -21.74 -6.72 -22.34
C GLU A 234 -20.21 -6.58 -22.54
N ARG A 235 -19.56 -5.83 -21.65
CA ARG A 235 -18.11 -5.67 -21.68
C ARG A 235 -17.40 -6.96 -21.32
N MET A 236 -16.39 -7.33 -22.12
CA MET A 236 -15.55 -8.49 -21.92
C MET A 236 -14.32 -8.18 -21.06
N ALA A 237 -13.80 -9.18 -20.37
CA ALA A 237 -12.48 -9.16 -19.74
C ALA A 237 -11.49 -9.87 -20.68
N ASN A 238 -11.00 -9.17 -21.71
CA ASN A 238 -10.44 -9.80 -22.92
C ASN A 238 -8.96 -9.50 -23.21
N LEU A 239 -8.26 -8.83 -22.32
CA LEU A 239 -6.82 -8.59 -22.45
C LEU A 239 -6.15 -8.57 -21.09
N ILE A 240 -4.95 -9.16 -20.96
CA ILE A 240 -4.13 -8.95 -19.77
C ILE A 240 -3.30 -7.68 -19.90
N TRP A 241 -3.00 -7.07 -18.76
CA TRP A 241 -2.16 -5.86 -18.70
C TRP A 241 -1.22 -5.91 -17.50
N PRO A 242 0.04 -6.40 -17.68
CA PRO A 242 1.04 -6.42 -16.63
C PRO A 242 1.68 -5.04 -16.46
N TRP A 243 1.89 -4.60 -15.20
CA TRP A 243 2.50 -3.33 -14.85
C TRP A 243 3.01 -3.31 -13.40
N GLY A 244 3.74 -2.26 -13.01
CA GLY A 244 4.22 -2.09 -11.63
C GLY A 244 5.13 -3.21 -11.14
N GLY A 245 5.98 -3.72 -12.03
CA GLY A 245 6.85 -4.85 -11.75
C GLY A 245 8.05 -4.50 -10.89
N GLY A 246 8.56 -5.50 -10.17
CA GLY A 246 9.78 -5.39 -9.36
C GLY A 246 10.32 -6.73 -8.89
N TYR A 247 11.52 -6.69 -8.32
CA TYR A 247 12.16 -7.82 -7.67
C TYR A 247 11.68 -7.92 -6.21
N ARG A 248 12.05 -8.96 -5.51
CA ARG A 248 11.85 -9.03 -4.06
C ARG A 248 12.56 -7.85 -3.39
N PRO A 249 11.87 -7.02 -2.60
CA PRO A 249 12.50 -5.92 -1.88
C PRO A 249 13.58 -6.40 -0.93
N SER A 250 14.73 -5.73 -0.92
CA SER A 250 15.81 -5.99 0.03
C SER A 250 15.52 -5.27 1.36
N MET A 251 14.47 -5.73 2.04
CA MET A 251 14.05 -5.20 3.34
C MET A 251 14.57 -6.08 4.47
N LYS A 252 15.30 -5.48 5.41
CA LYS A 252 15.52 -6.12 6.71
C LYS A 252 14.21 -6.12 7.50
N THR A 253 13.95 -7.17 8.26
CA THR A 253 12.79 -7.18 9.16
C THR A 253 12.92 -6.09 10.23
N LEU A 254 11.81 -5.68 10.84
CA LEU A 254 11.84 -4.72 11.95
C LEU A 254 12.68 -5.24 13.12
N MET A 255 12.62 -6.55 13.38
CA MET A 255 13.41 -7.20 14.42
C MET A 255 14.92 -7.15 14.15
N GLU A 256 15.33 -7.20 12.88
CA GLU A 256 16.74 -7.02 12.49
C GLU A 256 17.18 -5.55 12.57
N LYS A 257 16.26 -4.61 12.34
CA LYS A 257 16.56 -3.16 12.42
C LYS A 257 16.54 -2.65 13.86
N TYR A 258 15.57 -3.12 14.64
CA TYR A 258 15.30 -2.70 16.03
C TYR A 258 15.30 -3.91 16.96
N PRO A 259 16.47 -4.35 17.44
CA PRO A 259 16.62 -5.60 18.19
C PRO A 259 15.82 -5.69 19.50
N GLN A 260 15.34 -4.56 20.02
CA GLN A 260 14.42 -4.50 21.16
C GLN A 260 13.02 -5.03 20.83
N VAL A 261 12.60 -5.00 19.57
CA VAL A 261 11.36 -5.62 19.07
C VAL A 261 11.63 -7.08 18.76
N LYS A 262 10.97 -8.01 19.44
CA LYS A 262 11.12 -9.46 19.22
C LYS A 262 10.04 -10.02 18.31
N SER A 263 8.86 -9.40 18.31
CA SER A 263 7.72 -9.78 17.49
C SER A 263 6.79 -8.59 17.26
N GLY A 264 6.04 -8.65 16.18
CA GLY A 264 5.07 -7.58 15.87
C GLY A 264 4.05 -8.01 14.84
N SER A 265 2.97 -7.25 14.77
CA SER A 265 1.85 -7.49 13.85
C SER A 265 1.50 -6.29 12.99
N CYS A 266 0.98 -6.60 11.79
CA CYS A 266 0.36 -5.65 10.87
C CYS A 266 -1.12 -5.99 10.70
N ILE A 267 -2.00 -5.02 10.94
CA ILE A 267 -3.46 -5.16 10.82
C ILE A 267 -3.94 -4.17 9.75
N SER A 268 -4.32 -4.66 8.59
CA SER A 268 -4.86 -3.88 7.49
C SER A 268 -5.86 -4.68 6.66
N ALA A 269 -6.79 -3.99 6.01
CA ALA A 269 -7.65 -4.58 4.97
C ALA A 269 -7.01 -4.48 3.57
N VAL A 270 -5.98 -3.63 3.42
CA VAL A 270 -5.34 -3.29 2.14
C VAL A 270 -4.18 -4.23 1.88
N ASP A 271 -4.20 -4.91 0.73
CA ASP A 271 -3.19 -5.92 0.38
C ASP A 271 -1.79 -5.33 0.27
N LEU A 272 -1.67 -4.12 -0.24
CA LEU A 272 -0.41 -3.38 -0.33
C LEU A 272 0.26 -3.22 1.04
N ILE A 273 -0.51 -2.82 2.05
CA ILE A 273 -0.03 -2.63 3.43
C ILE A 273 0.32 -3.97 4.10
N LYS A 274 -0.48 -5.01 3.84
CA LYS A 274 -0.17 -6.38 4.29
C LYS A 274 1.16 -6.87 3.70
N GLY A 275 1.42 -6.59 2.41
CA GLY A 275 2.68 -6.91 1.75
C GLY A 275 3.88 -6.23 2.40
N ILE A 276 3.77 -4.93 2.71
CA ILE A 276 4.80 -4.19 3.45
C ILE A 276 5.04 -4.83 4.83
N GLY A 277 3.95 -5.12 5.59
CA GLY A 277 4.04 -5.79 6.88
C GLY A 277 4.75 -7.14 6.79
N LYS A 278 4.45 -7.94 5.76
CA LYS A 278 5.09 -9.23 5.53
C LYS A 278 6.60 -9.10 5.30
N TYR A 279 7.03 -8.19 4.42
CA TYR A 279 8.47 -7.94 4.20
C TYR A 279 9.16 -7.32 5.42
N ALA A 280 8.44 -6.54 6.21
CA ALA A 280 8.92 -6.05 7.49
C ALA A 280 9.04 -7.15 8.57
N GLY A 281 8.66 -8.39 8.28
CA GLY A 281 8.68 -9.52 9.20
C GLY A 281 7.57 -9.51 10.24
N LEU A 282 6.49 -8.76 10.00
CA LEU A 282 5.33 -8.68 10.88
C LEU A 282 4.32 -9.81 10.58
N ASP A 283 3.66 -10.30 11.62
CA ASP A 283 2.51 -11.19 11.49
C ASP A 283 1.31 -10.40 10.92
N VAL A 284 0.82 -10.82 9.75
CA VAL A 284 -0.33 -10.17 9.13
C VAL A 284 -1.63 -10.75 9.70
N ILE A 285 -2.34 -9.95 10.49
CA ILE A 285 -3.60 -10.36 11.13
C ILE A 285 -4.79 -9.96 10.24
N SER A 286 -5.53 -10.96 9.78
CA SER A 286 -6.77 -10.77 9.04
C SER A 286 -7.95 -10.62 10.00
N VAL A 287 -8.71 -9.53 9.85
CA VAL A 287 -9.89 -9.23 10.66
C VAL A 287 -11.16 -9.47 9.83
N PRO A 288 -12.09 -10.30 10.29
CA PRO A 288 -13.36 -10.53 9.56
C PRO A 288 -14.12 -9.22 9.31
N ARG A 289 -14.64 -9.04 8.09
CA ARG A 289 -15.39 -7.84 7.66
C ARG A 289 -14.57 -6.54 7.71
N ALA A 290 -13.25 -6.60 7.85
CA ALA A 290 -12.40 -5.43 7.63
C ALA A 290 -12.36 -5.10 6.13
N THR A 291 -12.54 -3.83 5.81
CA THR A 291 -12.51 -3.26 4.45
C THR A 291 -11.67 -1.98 4.45
N GLY A 292 -11.36 -1.44 3.27
CA GLY A 292 -10.80 -0.08 3.12
C GLY A 292 -11.86 1.03 3.24
N LEU A 293 -13.14 0.71 3.38
CA LEU A 293 -14.24 1.66 3.34
C LEU A 293 -14.65 2.16 4.73
N ALA A 294 -15.46 3.22 4.78
CA ALA A 294 -15.94 3.85 6.01
C ALA A 294 -16.76 2.92 6.94
N ASN A 295 -17.33 1.83 6.40
CA ASN A 295 -18.05 0.81 7.16
C ASN A 295 -17.18 -0.37 7.61
N THR A 296 -15.86 -0.22 7.59
CA THR A 296 -14.92 -1.24 8.04
C THR A 296 -15.21 -1.67 9.50
N ASN A 297 -14.77 -2.87 9.86
CA ASN A 297 -14.88 -3.39 11.22
C ASN A 297 -13.82 -2.75 12.14
N TYR A 298 -14.07 -1.52 12.62
CA TYR A 298 -13.19 -0.78 13.53
C TYR A 298 -12.92 -1.57 14.82
N GLU A 299 -13.97 -2.04 15.48
CA GLU A 299 -13.92 -2.76 16.76
C GLU A 299 -13.12 -4.06 16.62
N GLY A 300 -13.29 -4.77 15.51
CA GLY A 300 -12.54 -6.00 15.23
C GLY A 300 -11.05 -5.72 15.06
N LYS A 301 -10.67 -4.64 14.37
CA LYS A 301 -9.27 -4.22 14.23
C LYS A 301 -8.67 -3.80 15.58
N VAL A 302 -9.41 -3.07 16.40
CA VAL A 302 -9.00 -2.67 17.76
C VAL A 302 -8.79 -3.89 18.64
N ALA A 303 -9.74 -4.82 18.68
CA ALA A 303 -9.62 -6.06 19.46
C ALA A 303 -8.39 -6.89 19.04
N ALA A 304 -8.13 -6.97 17.72
CA ALA A 304 -6.94 -7.63 17.19
C ALA A 304 -5.66 -6.90 17.60
N ALA A 305 -5.63 -5.56 17.57
CA ALA A 305 -4.48 -4.75 17.96
C ALA A 305 -4.15 -4.91 19.45
N ILE A 306 -5.15 -4.85 20.32
CA ILE A 306 -4.99 -5.05 21.76
C ILE A 306 -4.48 -6.48 22.05
N THR A 307 -5.08 -7.49 21.41
CA THR A 307 -4.65 -8.89 21.57
C THR A 307 -3.21 -9.09 21.10
N ALA A 308 -2.82 -8.47 19.97
CA ALA A 308 -1.47 -8.52 19.49
C ALA A 308 -0.49 -7.85 20.47
N LEU A 309 -0.81 -6.66 20.99
CA LEU A 309 0.01 -5.96 21.98
C LEU A 309 0.21 -6.77 23.27
N TYR A 310 -0.74 -7.59 23.71
CA TYR A 310 -0.51 -8.47 24.87
C TYR A 310 0.65 -9.43 24.66
N ASN A 311 0.82 -9.94 23.45
CA ASN A 311 1.76 -11.02 23.13
C ASN A 311 3.00 -10.56 22.37
N GLN A 312 3.01 -9.35 21.83
CA GLN A 312 4.06 -8.85 20.93
C GLN A 312 4.51 -7.44 21.34
N ASP A 313 5.64 -7.00 20.82
CA ASP A 313 6.28 -5.72 21.17
C ASP A 313 5.85 -4.57 20.26
N PHE A 314 5.37 -4.88 19.04
CA PHE A 314 5.03 -3.88 18.03
C PHE A 314 3.73 -4.21 17.30
N VAL A 315 2.86 -3.21 17.11
CA VAL A 315 1.65 -3.31 16.29
C VAL A 315 1.54 -2.12 15.35
N PHE A 316 1.29 -2.41 14.08
CA PHE A 316 0.92 -1.44 13.07
C PHE A 316 -0.53 -1.69 12.65
N VAL A 317 -1.43 -0.75 12.96
CA VAL A 317 -2.86 -0.87 12.62
C VAL A 317 -3.27 0.26 11.69
N HIS A 318 -3.82 -0.11 10.55
CA HIS A 318 -4.09 0.75 9.41
C HIS A 318 -5.59 0.84 9.08
N PHE A 319 -6.07 2.07 8.81
CA PHE A 319 -7.44 2.40 8.45
C PHE A 319 -7.45 3.28 7.19
N GLU A 320 -7.96 2.74 6.07
CA GLU A 320 -7.99 3.35 4.73
C GLU A 320 -9.09 4.39 4.55
N ALA A 321 -10.15 4.32 5.35
CA ALA A 321 -11.44 4.95 5.07
C ALA A 321 -11.40 6.48 4.79
N SER A 322 -10.45 7.21 5.37
CA SER A 322 -10.29 8.65 5.13
C SER A 322 -9.66 8.97 3.79
N ASP A 323 -8.80 8.09 3.28
CA ASP A 323 -8.21 8.19 1.94
C ASP A 323 -9.27 8.02 0.85
N GLU A 324 -10.05 6.95 0.91
CA GLU A 324 -11.15 6.70 -0.02
C GLU A 324 -12.16 7.86 -0.05
N ALA A 325 -12.52 8.41 1.13
CA ALA A 325 -13.40 9.57 1.21
C ALA A 325 -12.76 10.85 0.61
N GLY A 326 -11.44 10.99 0.72
CA GLY A 326 -10.65 12.04 0.09
C GLY A 326 -10.67 11.94 -1.43
N HIS A 327 -10.44 10.75 -1.99
CA HIS A 327 -10.53 10.47 -3.43
C HIS A 327 -11.92 10.74 -4.01
N ASP A 328 -12.97 10.41 -3.25
CA ASP A 328 -14.35 10.72 -3.62
C ASP A 328 -14.67 12.22 -3.53
N GLY A 329 -13.82 13.02 -2.87
CA GLY A 329 -14.09 14.44 -2.56
C GLY A 329 -15.26 14.61 -1.60
N ASN A 330 -15.51 13.60 -0.76
CA ASN A 330 -16.64 13.57 0.16
C ASN A 330 -16.23 14.10 1.54
N LEU A 331 -16.38 15.40 1.73
CA LEU A 331 -15.99 16.11 2.95
C LEU A 331 -16.66 15.54 4.21
N GLU A 332 -17.97 15.33 4.16
CA GLU A 332 -18.75 14.86 5.31
C GLU A 332 -18.36 13.43 5.70
N LEU A 333 -18.13 12.59 4.71
CA LEU A 333 -17.66 11.23 4.95
C LEU A 333 -16.25 11.21 5.53
N LYS A 334 -15.35 12.03 4.99
CA LYS A 334 -13.96 12.11 5.49
C LYS A 334 -13.91 12.61 6.92
N LEU A 335 -14.65 13.65 7.27
CA LEU A 335 -14.82 14.10 8.67
C LEU A 335 -15.29 12.94 9.56
N LYS A 336 -16.32 12.22 9.11
CA LYS A 336 -16.86 11.09 9.89
C LYS A 336 -15.86 9.95 10.08
N THR A 337 -15.01 9.68 9.10
CA THR A 337 -13.96 8.64 9.23
C THR A 337 -12.86 9.05 10.20
N ILE A 338 -12.49 10.34 10.23
CA ILE A 338 -11.53 10.92 11.18
C ILE A 338 -12.09 10.81 12.62
N GLU A 339 -13.36 11.23 12.84
CA GLU A 339 -14.04 11.08 14.13
C GLU A 339 -14.17 9.62 14.57
N ASN A 340 -14.47 8.72 13.63
CA ASN A 340 -14.49 7.28 13.92
C ASN A 340 -13.12 6.75 14.33
N LEU A 341 -12.03 7.24 13.75
CA LEU A 341 -10.68 6.87 14.16
C LEU A 341 -10.42 7.31 15.61
N ASP A 342 -10.80 8.52 15.98
CA ASP A 342 -10.66 9.00 17.35
C ASP A 342 -11.47 8.17 18.34
N HIS A 343 -12.81 8.10 18.15
CA HIS A 343 -13.73 7.52 19.12
C HIS A 343 -13.77 5.99 19.13
N ARG A 344 -13.55 5.34 17.97
CA ARG A 344 -13.68 3.88 17.84
C ARG A 344 -12.34 3.15 17.81
N VAL A 345 -11.21 3.89 17.71
CA VAL A 345 -9.87 3.28 17.66
C VAL A 345 -8.96 3.86 18.72
N VAL A 346 -8.68 5.17 18.68
CA VAL A 346 -7.74 5.81 19.61
C VAL A 346 -8.24 5.73 21.04
N GLU A 347 -9.50 6.09 21.28
CA GLU A 347 -10.14 6.01 22.60
C GLU A 347 -10.04 4.63 23.24
N PRO A 348 -10.54 3.53 22.63
CA PRO A 348 -10.52 2.22 23.27
C PRO A 348 -9.10 1.68 23.45
N ILE A 349 -8.19 1.91 22.50
CA ILE A 349 -6.79 1.48 22.65
C ILE A 349 -6.14 2.22 23.83
N TYR A 350 -6.27 3.56 23.90
CA TYR A 350 -5.72 4.34 25.01
C TYR A 350 -6.31 3.89 26.35
N ASN A 351 -7.63 3.73 26.43
CA ASN A 351 -8.32 3.34 27.67
C ASN A 351 -7.90 1.97 28.17
N GLU A 352 -7.54 1.06 27.26
CA GLU A 352 -7.00 -0.24 27.62
C GLU A 352 -5.54 -0.14 28.10
N VAL A 353 -4.64 0.41 27.25
CA VAL A 353 -3.20 0.34 27.52
C VAL A 353 -2.72 1.23 28.66
N LYS A 354 -3.45 2.33 28.99
CA LYS A 354 -3.11 3.21 30.11
C LYS A 354 -3.14 2.51 31.46
N GLN A 355 -3.81 1.37 31.54
CA GLN A 355 -3.99 0.59 32.76
C GLN A 355 -2.93 -0.52 32.89
N TRP A 356 -2.12 -0.74 31.86
CA TRP A 356 -1.12 -1.81 31.86
C TRP A 356 0.11 -1.42 32.67
N ASP A 357 0.65 -2.40 33.43
CA ASP A 357 1.91 -2.23 34.16
C ASP A 357 3.11 -2.04 33.19
N GLU A 358 3.07 -2.77 32.05
CA GLU A 358 4.05 -2.58 30.99
C GLU A 358 3.68 -1.37 30.14
N PRO A 359 4.56 -0.35 30.03
CA PRO A 359 4.24 0.86 29.29
C PRO A 359 4.13 0.60 27.79
N VAL A 360 3.16 1.28 27.15
CA VAL A 360 2.91 1.26 25.72
C VAL A 360 3.10 2.65 25.15
N ALA A 361 3.89 2.77 24.09
CA ALA A 361 4.00 3.97 23.29
C ALA A 361 2.96 3.94 22.15
N ILE A 362 2.13 4.97 22.06
CA ILE A 362 1.12 5.15 21.00
C ILE A 362 1.59 6.24 20.07
N ALA A 363 1.65 5.95 18.77
CA ALA A 363 1.75 6.97 17.73
C ALA A 363 0.45 7.00 16.92
N VAL A 364 -0.02 8.21 16.58
CA VAL A 364 -1.17 8.43 15.68
C VAL A 364 -0.72 9.35 14.55
N MET A 365 -0.97 8.96 13.32
CA MET A 365 -0.58 9.74 12.15
C MET A 365 -1.32 9.32 10.87
N PRO A 366 -1.45 10.21 9.87
CA PRO A 366 -1.69 9.82 8.49
C PRO A 366 -0.39 9.39 7.80
N ASP A 367 -0.52 8.76 6.64
CA ASP A 367 0.62 8.46 5.79
C ASP A 367 0.91 9.56 4.75
N HIS A 368 -0.12 10.14 4.16
CA HIS A 368 -0.05 11.29 3.26
C HIS A 368 -1.35 12.10 3.34
N PRO A 369 -1.39 13.34 2.84
CA PRO A 369 -2.65 14.03 2.63
C PRO A 369 -3.35 13.53 1.36
N THR A 370 -4.69 13.39 1.44
CA THR A 370 -5.57 13.15 0.28
C THR A 370 -6.68 14.21 0.30
N PRO A 371 -6.34 15.47 -0.04
CA PRO A 371 -7.26 16.58 0.17
C PRO A 371 -8.56 16.41 -0.63
N VAL A 372 -9.71 16.62 0.01
CA VAL A 372 -11.05 16.44 -0.61
C VAL A 372 -11.28 17.30 -1.84
N GLU A 373 -10.61 18.45 -1.94
CA GLU A 373 -10.71 19.35 -3.09
C GLU A 373 -9.78 18.92 -4.24
N VAL A 374 -8.67 18.21 -3.92
CA VAL A 374 -7.68 17.71 -4.90
C VAL A 374 -8.07 16.33 -5.41
N ARG A 375 -8.62 15.47 -4.53
CA ARG A 375 -9.06 14.09 -4.80
C ARG A 375 -7.94 13.13 -5.23
N THR A 376 -6.73 13.43 -4.82
CA THR A 376 -5.58 12.57 -5.01
C THR A 376 -4.52 12.88 -3.94
N HIS A 377 -3.56 11.98 -3.80
CA HIS A 377 -2.47 12.15 -2.85
C HIS A 377 -1.60 13.37 -3.21
N VAL A 378 -1.14 14.09 -2.20
CA VAL A 378 -0.19 15.19 -2.37
C VAL A 378 1.08 14.94 -1.56
N LYS A 379 2.20 15.49 -2.04
CA LYS A 379 3.51 15.38 -1.39
C LYS A 379 3.71 16.54 -0.43
N GLU A 380 3.17 16.37 0.77
CA GLU A 380 3.29 17.35 1.84
C GLU A 380 3.55 16.62 3.18
N PRO A 381 4.18 17.30 4.17
CA PRO A 381 4.42 16.70 5.46
C PRO A 381 3.11 16.44 6.20
N VAL A 382 3.05 15.33 6.90
CA VAL A 382 1.90 14.95 7.75
C VAL A 382 2.18 15.18 9.23
N PRO A 383 1.16 15.56 10.04
CA PRO A 383 1.30 15.65 11.48
C PRO A 383 1.40 14.26 12.11
N PHE A 384 2.15 14.13 13.19
CA PHE A 384 2.11 12.95 14.03
C PHE A 384 2.14 13.33 15.51
N LEU A 385 1.58 12.49 16.36
CA LEU A 385 1.70 12.55 17.80
C LEU A 385 2.30 11.25 18.33
N VAL A 386 3.05 11.35 19.43
CA VAL A 386 3.57 10.23 20.19
C VAL A 386 3.23 10.44 21.67
N TRP A 387 2.61 9.44 22.26
CA TRP A 387 2.29 9.41 23.67
C TRP A 387 2.77 8.10 24.31
N TYR A 388 3.30 8.20 25.52
CA TYR A 388 3.51 7.09 26.44
C TYR A 388 3.44 7.57 27.87
N ASN A 389 3.23 6.67 28.82
CA ASN A 389 3.13 7.03 30.23
C ASN A 389 4.46 7.65 30.73
N ARG A 390 4.39 8.83 31.32
CA ARG A 390 5.53 9.64 31.81
C ARG A 390 6.35 10.36 30.74
N ILE A 391 5.86 10.49 29.52
CA ILE A 391 6.48 11.41 28.55
C ILE A 391 6.36 12.88 29.09
N GLU A 392 7.41 13.63 28.95
CA GLU A 392 7.32 15.09 29.16
C GLU A 392 6.66 15.68 27.91
N PRO A 393 5.45 16.29 28.06
CA PRO A 393 4.71 16.79 26.91
C PRO A 393 5.35 18.04 26.33
N ASP A 394 5.12 18.27 25.04
CA ASP A 394 5.44 19.55 24.40
C ASP A 394 4.32 20.61 24.63
N SER A 395 4.42 21.74 23.94
CA SER A 395 3.46 22.86 24.14
C SER A 395 2.17 22.70 23.31
N VAL A 396 2.07 21.70 22.43
CA VAL A 396 0.97 21.51 21.50
C VAL A 396 -0.32 21.07 22.22
N GLN A 397 -1.44 21.71 21.88
CA GLN A 397 -2.71 21.50 22.59
C GLN A 397 -3.74 20.69 21.77
N THR A 398 -3.59 20.67 20.45
CA THR A 398 -4.49 19.98 19.51
C THR A 398 -3.69 19.24 18.47
N TYR A 399 -4.24 18.15 17.96
CA TYR A 399 -3.63 17.34 16.92
C TYR A 399 -4.12 17.73 15.54
N ASP A 400 -3.34 18.53 14.84
CA ASP A 400 -3.65 18.96 13.46
C ASP A 400 -2.38 19.42 12.72
N GLU A 401 -2.50 19.65 11.41
CA GLU A 401 -1.40 20.04 10.52
C GLU A 401 -0.74 21.36 10.90
N VAL A 402 -1.49 22.27 11.51
CA VAL A 402 -1.02 23.60 11.88
C VAL A 402 -0.37 23.58 13.28
N SER A 403 -1.04 22.96 14.24
CA SER A 403 -0.56 22.92 15.64
C SER A 403 0.71 22.09 15.76
N CYS A 404 0.83 20.97 15.06
CA CYS A 404 2.02 20.10 15.10
C CYS A 404 3.29 20.71 14.47
N VAL A 405 3.19 21.88 13.82
CA VAL A 405 4.37 22.65 13.36
C VAL A 405 5.29 23.03 14.53
N SER A 406 4.71 23.31 15.71
CA SER A 406 5.44 23.73 16.91
C SER A 406 5.80 22.59 17.86
N GLY A 407 5.56 21.34 17.46
CA GLY A 407 5.90 20.17 18.27
C GLY A 407 7.41 19.93 18.42
N ASP A 408 7.81 19.34 19.54
CA ASP A 408 9.23 19.15 19.91
C ASP A 408 10.01 18.23 18.97
N TYR A 409 9.31 17.31 18.24
CA TYR A 409 9.98 16.49 17.22
C TYR A 409 10.34 17.29 15.96
N GLY A 410 9.70 18.45 15.74
CA GLY A 410 9.93 19.29 14.57
C GLY A 410 9.54 18.58 13.25
N MET A 411 10.33 18.83 12.20
CA MET A 411 10.18 18.18 10.90
C MET A 411 11.13 16.99 10.79
N LEU A 412 10.56 15.80 10.59
CA LEU A 412 11.31 14.56 10.39
C LEU A 412 11.26 14.10 8.92
N HIS A 413 12.25 13.33 8.52
CA HIS A 413 12.42 12.81 7.17
C HIS A 413 12.83 11.35 7.17
N LEU A 414 12.47 10.62 6.13
CA LEU A 414 12.87 9.22 5.93
C LEU A 414 12.61 8.34 7.16
N THR A 415 13.66 7.72 7.68
CA THR A 415 13.57 6.75 8.81
C THR A 415 13.49 7.41 10.18
N GLU A 416 13.70 8.73 10.28
CA GLU A 416 13.88 9.45 11.56
C GLU A 416 12.70 9.27 12.51
N PHE A 417 11.47 9.18 11.99
CA PHE A 417 10.30 8.95 12.86
C PHE A 417 10.41 7.60 13.58
N MET A 418 10.62 6.54 12.81
CA MET A 418 10.68 5.19 13.38
C MET A 418 11.90 5.00 14.29
N ASP A 419 13.05 5.58 13.92
CA ASP A 419 14.25 5.56 14.75
C ASP A 419 13.98 6.20 16.11
N LYS A 420 13.38 7.42 16.14
CA LYS A 420 13.02 8.10 17.39
C LYS A 420 11.91 7.39 18.17
N PHE A 421 10.94 6.79 17.49
CA PHE A 421 9.84 6.05 18.14
C PHE A 421 10.33 4.76 18.79
N MET A 422 11.35 4.13 18.22
CA MET A 422 11.95 2.91 18.80
C MET A 422 13.01 3.21 19.89
N GLU A 423 13.49 4.44 20.03
CA GLU A 423 14.39 4.86 21.11
C GLU A 423 13.68 5.12 22.45
N ILE A 424 12.35 5.12 22.47
CA ILE A 424 11.53 5.39 23.67
C ILE A 424 11.65 4.28 24.72
#